data_ff57449c25493a036116fe21ae6d35f7
#
_entry.id   ff57449c25493a036116fe21ae6d35f7
#
_cell.length_a   1.000
_cell.length_b   1.000
_cell.length_c   1.000
_cell.angle_alpha   90.00
_cell.angle_beta   90.00
_cell.angle_gamma   90.00
#
_symmetry.space_group_name_H-M   'P 1'
#
loop_
_entity.id
_entity.type
_entity.pdbx_description
1 polymer ?
#
loop_
_entity_poly.entity_id
_entity_poly.type
_entity_poly.pdbx_seq_one_letter_code
_entity_poly.pdbx_strand_id
1 'polypeptide(L)'
;MKWPDNISVYHKLRAEPTAGTDSFILDVLIVSELHQRPAARCIEDIVVYDYTVGKKTALRPFMLDVFKDTWQLQEEAKRKNSARVYGLLDRVRQLEQESWDRKDAVEDMGTGMR
;
A
#
# COMPACT_ATOMS: atom_id res chain seq x y z
N MET A 1 18.29 3.90 -4.20
CA MET A 1 18.10 4.86 -5.31
C MET A 1 19.37 5.59 -5.56
N LYS A 2 19.83 5.55 -6.75
CA LYS A 2 21.01 6.31 -7.19
C LYS A 2 20.73 6.86 -8.57
N TRP A 3 21.36 7.96 -8.90
CA TRP A 3 21.37 8.46 -10.27
C TRP A 3 22.16 7.49 -11.20
N PRO A 4 21.70 7.18 -12.42
CA PRO A 4 20.36 7.48 -12.93
C PRO A 4 19.35 6.39 -12.50
N ASP A 5 18.23 6.83 -11.98
CA ASP A 5 17.11 5.95 -11.64
C ASP A 5 15.82 6.76 -11.82
N ASN A 6 14.74 6.08 -12.12
CA ASN A 6 13.40 6.64 -12.08
C ASN A 6 12.68 6.10 -10.86
N ILE A 7 11.88 6.92 -10.25
CA ILE A 7 11.11 6.50 -9.09
C ILE A 7 9.61 6.62 -9.38
N SER A 8 8.85 5.71 -8.83
CA SER A 8 7.39 5.80 -8.78
C SER A 8 6.98 6.09 -7.34
N VAL A 9 6.12 7.07 -7.19
CA VAL A 9 5.62 7.48 -5.86
C VAL A 9 4.14 7.16 -5.79
N TYR A 10 3.76 6.34 -4.84
CA TYR A 10 2.38 5.93 -4.63
C TYR A 10 1.87 6.52 -3.33
N HIS A 11 0.71 7.16 -3.39
CA HIS A 11 0.04 7.75 -2.24
C HIS A 11 -1.27 7.03 -1.98
N LYS A 12 -1.62 6.85 -0.73
CA LYS A 12 -2.96 6.43 -0.35
C LYS A 12 -3.39 7.13 0.93
N LEU A 13 -4.70 7.30 1.09
CA LEU A 13 -5.28 7.81 2.34
C LEU A 13 -5.11 6.78 3.44
N ARG A 14 -4.61 7.19 4.59
CA ARG A 14 -4.41 6.32 5.73
C ARG A 14 -5.69 6.10 6.52
N ALA A 15 -6.56 7.08 6.54
CA ALA A 15 -7.82 7.04 7.28
C ALA A 15 -8.95 7.64 6.45
N GLU A 16 -10.18 7.25 6.79
CA GLU A 16 -11.36 7.79 6.14
C GLU A 16 -11.51 9.28 6.46
N PRO A 17 -11.70 10.13 5.43
CA PRO A 17 -11.90 11.55 5.68
C PRO A 17 -13.26 11.79 6.31
N THR A 18 -13.32 12.71 7.27
CA THR A 18 -14.53 13.08 7.98
C THR A 18 -14.83 14.57 7.83
N ALA A 19 -16.10 14.94 8.01
CA ALA A 19 -16.50 16.34 8.00
C ALA A 19 -15.80 17.10 9.15
N GLY A 20 -15.35 18.31 8.89
CA GLY A 20 -14.63 19.10 9.88
C GLY A 20 -13.13 18.81 10.00
N THR A 21 -12.63 17.85 9.24
CA THR A 21 -11.20 17.53 9.22
C THR A 21 -10.39 18.68 8.63
N ASP A 22 -9.36 19.10 9.33
CA ASP A 22 -8.43 20.14 8.89
C ASP A 22 -7.06 19.59 8.47
N SER A 23 -6.90 18.28 8.53
CA SER A 23 -5.70 17.59 8.07
C SER A 23 -6.03 16.20 7.57
N PHE A 24 -5.14 15.63 6.78
CA PHE A 24 -5.26 14.25 6.34
C PHE A 24 -3.88 13.63 6.25
N ILE A 25 -3.83 12.32 6.48
CA ILE A 25 -2.58 11.56 6.51
C ILE A 25 -2.51 10.66 5.30
N LEU A 26 -1.38 10.73 4.60
CA LEU A 26 -1.08 9.88 3.46
C LEU A 26 0.01 8.89 3.82
N ASP A 27 -0.19 7.65 3.43
CA ASP A 27 0.90 6.67 3.35
C ASP A 27 1.55 6.80 1.98
N VAL A 28 2.86 6.94 1.95
CA VAL A 28 3.63 7.14 0.72
C VAL A 28 4.65 6.03 0.57
N LEU A 29 4.66 5.42 -0.61
CA LEU A 29 5.63 4.41 -0.97
C LEU A 29 6.41 4.89 -2.19
N ILE A 30 7.73 4.92 -2.06
CA ILE A 30 8.64 5.27 -3.15
C ILE A 30 9.31 4.00 -3.63
N VAL A 31 9.17 3.70 -4.91
CA VAL A 31 9.70 2.50 -5.54
C VAL A 31 10.80 2.88 -6.52
N SER A 32 11.92 2.18 -6.45
CA SER A 32 13.00 2.29 -7.44
C SER A 32 12.62 1.48 -8.68
N GLU A 33 12.51 2.12 -9.80
CA GLU A 33 12.19 1.44 -11.07
C GLU A 33 13.34 0.58 -11.55
N LEU A 34 14.57 1.04 -11.33
CA LEU A 34 15.76 0.29 -11.74
C LEU A 34 15.87 -1.04 -10.98
N HIS A 35 15.65 -1.01 -9.67
CA HIS A 35 15.79 -2.19 -8.82
C HIS A 35 14.48 -2.94 -8.59
N GLN A 36 13.34 -2.43 -9.06
CA GLN A 36 12.02 -3.03 -8.92
C GLN A 36 11.68 -3.38 -7.48
N ARG A 37 11.97 -2.48 -6.56
CA ARG A 37 11.73 -2.68 -5.14
C ARG A 37 11.42 -1.37 -4.42
N PRO A 38 10.77 -1.44 -3.24
CA PRO A 38 10.58 -0.25 -2.41
C PRO A 38 11.92 0.35 -1.99
N ALA A 39 12.05 1.64 -2.15
CA ALA A 39 13.24 2.40 -1.74
C ALA A 39 13.01 3.16 -0.45
N ALA A 40 11.81 3.67 -0.24
CA ALA A 40 11.46 4.43 0.96
C ALA A 40 9.97 4.37 1.22
N ARG A 41 9.60 4.51 2.48
CA ARG A 41 8.22 4.65 2.91
C ARG A 41 8.14 5.83 3.86
N CYS A 42 7.12 6.67 3.69
CA CYS A 42 6.91 7.78 4.60
C CYS A 42 5.43 7.99 4.89
N ILE A 43 5.18 8.73 5.94
CA ILE A 43 3.84 9.13 6.36
C ILE A 43 3.81 10.65 6.31
N GLU A 44 2.86 11.20 5.55
CA GLU A 44 2.73 12.65 5.41
C GLU A 44 1.47 13.10 6.12
N ASP A 45 1.62 14.07 7.01
CA ASP A 45 0.48 14.75 7.64
C ASP A 45 0.30 16.10 6.94
N ILE A 46 -0.76 16.22 6.15
CA ILE A 46 -1.02 17.41 5.35
C ILE A 46 -2.12 18.22 6.00
N VAL A 47 -1.76 19.45 6.37
CA VAL A 47 -2.67 20.38 7.02
C VAL A 47 -3.30 21.30 5.97
N VAL A 48 -4.61 21.45 6.06
CA VAL A 48 -5.37 22.38 5.22
C VAL A 48 -5.33 23.75 5.88
N TYR A 49 -4.84 24.74 5.14
CA TYR A 49 -4.60 26.06 5.69
C TYR A 49 -5.23 27.14 4.82
N ASP A 50 -5.90 28.08 5.45
CA ASP A 50 -6.46 29.24 4.75
C ASP A 50 -5.52 30.42 4.95
N TYR A 51 -4.80 30.78 3.90
CA TYR A 51 -3.84 31.86 3.92
C TYR A 51 -4.48 33.25 4.02
N THR A 52 -5.75 33.39 3.68
CA THR A 52 -6.45 34.66 3.81
C THR A 52 -6.78 34.99 5.27
N VAL A 53 -7.07 33.97 6.07
CA VAL A 53 -7.39 34.12 7.50
C VAL A 53 -6.19 33.79 8.38
N GLY A 54 -5.22 33.07 7.86
CA GLY A 54 -4.02 32.66 8.59
C GLY A 54 -4.28 31.54 9.59
N LYS A 55 -5.20 30.64 9.31
CA LYS A 55 -5.59 29.54 10.20
C LYS A 55 -5.78 28.24 9.45
N LYS A 56 -5.71 27.13 10.19
CA LYS A 56 -6.17 25.84 9.69
C LYS A 56 -7.66 25.91 9.37
N THR A 57 -8.05 25.26 8.32
CA THR A 57 -9.46 25.21 7.91
C THR A 57 -9.85 23.79 7.58
N ALA A 58 -11.13 23.47 7.71
CA ALA A 58 -11.65 22.18 7.30
C ALA A 58 -11.57 22.03 5.78
N LEU A 59 -11.53 20.78 5.32
CA LEU A 59 -11.64 20.46 3.91
C LEU A 59 -12.93 21.03 3.35
N ARG A 60 -12.84 21.67 2.20
CA ARG A 60 -14.03 22.15 1.49
C ARG A 60 -14.91 20.97 1.08
N PRO A 61 -16.26 21.14 1.03
CA PRO A 61 -17.16 20.02 0.72
C PRO A 61 -16.82 19.25 -0.55
N PHE A 62 -16.43 19.93 -1.62
CA PHE A 62 -16.06 19.25 -2.87
C PHE A 62 -14.79 18.40 -2.73
N MET A 63 -13.82 18.85 -1.94
CA MET A 63 -12.60 18.08 -1.66
C MET A 63 -12.90 16.87 -0.79
N LEU A 64 -13.77 17.06 0.21
CA LEU A 64 -14.20 15.97 1.08
C LEU A 64 -14.90 14.87 0.27
N ASP A 65 -15.76 15.24 -0.66
CA ASP A 65 -16.46 14.29 -1.53
C ASP A 65 -15.47 13.49 -2.39
N VAL A 66 -14.49 14.15 -2.98
CA VAL A 66 -13.45 13.49 -3.78
C VAL A 66 -12.63 12.53 -2.92
N PHE A 67 -12.27 12.92 -1.71
CA PHE A 67 -11.52 12.08 -0.80
C PHE A 67 -12.34 10.88 -0.31
N LYS A 68 -13.64 11.05 -0.08
CA LYS A 68 -14.52 9.93 0.25
C LYS A 68 -14.63 8.94 -0.90
N ASP A 69 -14.75 9.42 -2.12
CA ASP A 69 -14.76 8.56 -3.31
C ASP A 69 -13.45 7.79 -3.44
N THR A 70 -12.32 8.46 -3.25
CA THR A 70 -11.00 7.84 -3.25
C THR A 70 -10.88 6.78 -2.17
N TRP A 71 -11.35 7.06 -0.97
CA TRP A 71 -11.37 6.12 0.14
C TRP A 71 -12.17 4.86 -0.20
N GLN A 72 -13.35 5.02 -0.77
CA GLN A 72 -14.17 3.88 -1.21
C GLN A 72 -13.46 3.03 -2.25
N LEU A 73 -12.84 3.66 -3.24
CA LEU A 73 -12.05 2.94 -4.25
C LEU A 73 -10.87 2.18 -3.63
N GLN A 74 -10.23 2.78 -2.63
CA GLN A 74 -9.14 2.12 -1.90
C GLN A 74 -9.66 0.91 -1.12
N GLU A 75 -10.79 1.01 -0.45
CA GLU A 75 -11.37 -0.10 0.31
C GLU A 75 -11.84 -1.23 -0.61
N GLU A 76 -12.41 -0.91 -1.76
CA GLU A 76 -12.76 -1.90 -2.77
C GLU A 76 -11.52 -2.61 -3.32
N ALA A 77 -10.49 -1.85 -3.67
CA ALA A 77 -9.22 -2.39 -4.14
C ALA A 77 -8.56 -3.27 -3.09
N LYS A 78 -8.59 -2.85 -1.84
CA LYS A 78 -8.06 -3.62 -0.71
C LYS A 78 -8.77 -4.96 -0.56
N ARG A 79 -10.10 -4.98 -0.59
CA ARG A 79 -10.88 -6.22 -0.51
C ARG A 79 -10.57 -7.15 -1.69
N LYS A 80 -10.60 -6.60 -2.90
CA LYS A 80 -10.33 -7.37 -4.13
C LYS A 80 -8.93 -7.94 -4.14
N ASN A 81 -7.94 -7.12 -3.84
CA ASN A 81 -6.54 -7.53 -3.87
C ASN A 81 -6.19 -8.48 -2.72
N SER A 82 -6.76 -8.27 -1.53
CA SER A 82 -6.59 -9.18 -0.40
C SER A 82 -7.17 -10.56 -0.72
N ALA A 83 -8.36 -10.61 -1.28
CA ALA A 83 -8.97 -11.87 -1.71
C ALA A 83 -8.10 -12.60 -2.74
N ARG A 84 -7.54 -11.86 -3.69
CA ARG A 84 -6.63 -12.41 -4.69
C ARG A 84 -5.35 -12.95 -4.07
N VAL A 85 -4.75 -12.21 -3.15
CA VAL A 85 -3.52 -12.64 -2.45
C VAL A 85 -3.77 -13.89 -1.63
N TYR A 86 -4.84 -13.92 -0.84
CA TYR A 86 -5.19 -15.11 -0.05
C TYR A 86 -5.50 -16.31 -0.93
N GLY A 87 -6.18 -16.10 -2.05
CA GLY A 87 -6.42 -17.16 -3.04
C GLY A 87 -5.13 -17.72 -3.61
N LEU A 88 -4.16 -16.86 -3.91
CA LEU A 88 -2.85 -17.29 -4.40
C LEU A 88 -2.05 -18.03 -3.31
N LEU A 89 -2.11 -17.58 -2.08
CA LEU A 89 -1.48 -18.26 -0.96
C LEU A 89 -2.05 -19.65 -0.74
N ASP A 90 -3.37 -19.81 -0.81
CA ASP A 90 -4.04 -21.10 -0.71
C ASP A 90 -3.60 -22.01 -1.85
N ARG A 91 -3.50 -21.50 -3.07
CA ARG A 91 -3.03 -22.29 -4.20
C ARG A 91 -1.60 -22.76 -4.05
N VAL A 92 -0.72 -21.89 -3.57
CA VAL A 92 0.67 -22.25 -3.26
C VAL A 92 0.69 -23.34 -2.19
N ARG A 93 -0.14 -23.22 -1.15
CA ARG A 93 -0.25 -24.22 -0.09
C ARG A 93 -0.70 -25.57 -0.62
N GLN A 94 -1.68 -25.59 -1.53
CA GLN A 94 -2.12 -26.82 -2.18
C GLN A 94 -0.98 -27.47 -2.97
N LEU A 95 -0.24 -26.67 -3.74
CA LEU A 95 0.90 -27.17 -4.50
C LEU A 95 1.99 -27.73 -3.60
N GLU A 96 2.26 -27.10 -2.48
CA GLU A 96 3.19 -27.60 -1.49
C GLU A 96 2.76 -28.95 -0.93
N GLN A 97 1.49 -29.08 -0.57
CA GLN A 97 0.94 -30.36 -0.05
C GLN A 97 1.01 -31.49 -1.08
N GLU A 98 0.84 -31.17 -2.34
CA GLU A 98 0.88 -32.16 -3.41
C GLU A 98 2.32 -32.57 -3.78
N SER A 99 3.28 -31.69 -3.60
CA SER A 99 4.63 -31.94 -4.08
C SER A 99 5.70 -31.97 -3.00
N TRP A 100 5.63 -31.12 -1.99
CA TRP A 100 6.67 -30.98 -0.97
C TRP A 100 6.28 -31.55 0.39
N ASP A 101 5.05 -31.33 0.84
CA ASP A 101 4.60 -31.69 2.17
C ASP A 101 3.97 -33.09 2.26
N ARG A 102 4.22 -33.97 1.34
CA ARG A 102 3.73 -35.33 1.41
C ARG A 102 4.46 -36.10 2.49
N LYS A 103 3.84 -37.20 3.01
CA LYS A 103 4.38 -37.95 4.13
C LYS A 103 5.80 -38.47 3.97
N ASP A 104 6.19 -38.80 2.73
CA ASP A 104 7.51 -39.31 2.43
C ASP A 104 8.48 -38.22 1.95
N ALA A 105 8.10 -36.95 2.08
CA ALA A 105 8.94 -35.86 1.64
C ALA A 105 10.16 -35.73 2.57
N VAL A 106 11.31 -35.58 1.97
CA VAL A 106 12.55 -35.29 2.68
C VAL A 106 12.94 -33.85 2.35
N GLU A 107 13.10 -33.05 3.40
CA GLU A 107 13.47 -31.67 3.19
C GLU A 107 14.94 -31.56 2.96
N ASP A 108 15.31 -30.91 1.85
CA ASP A 108 16.71 -30.61 1.57
C ASP A 108 16.99 -29.24 2.19
N MET A 109 17.79 -29.20 3.21
CA MET A 109 18.12 -28.01 3.96
C MET A 109 19.14 -27.12 3.24
N GLY A 110 19.16 -27.16 1.94
CA GLY A 110 20.04 -26.30 1.18
C GLY A 110 21.49 -26.70 1.19
N THR A 111 21.68 -27.95 1.46
CA THR A 111 23.03 -28.40 1.46
C THR A 111 23.55 -28.64 0.10
N GLY A 112 22.78 -28.26 -0.81
CA GLY A 112 23.16 -28.59 -2.16
C GLY A 112 24.48 -28.15 -2.63
N MET A 113 25.31 -27.82 -1.97
CA MET A 113 26.30 -27.51 -2.32
C MET A 113 27.13 -28.25 -2.56
N ARG A 114 27.23 -28.56 -2.64
CA ARG A 114 27.98 -29.51 -2.99
C ARG A 114 28.73 -29.28 -4.20
#